data_6c9446d7219cd57402ba606d6b97cd83
#
_entry.id   6c9446d7219cd57402ba606d6b97cd83
#
_cell.length_a   1.000
_cell.length_b   1.000
_cell.length_c   1.000
_cell.angle_alpha   90.00
_cell.angle_beta   90.00
_cell.angle_gamma   90.00
#
_symmetry.space_group_name_H-M   'P 1'
#
loop_
_entity.id
_entity.type
_entity.pdbx_description
1 polymer ?
#
loop_
_entity_poly.entity_id
_entity_poly.type
_entity_poly.pdbx_seq_one_letter_code
_entity_poly.pdbx_strand_id
1 'polypeptide(L)'
;MMKMFPVIIALIFTPILVKKTGSMQKVNFWGYVISDILGIFLIIFAMQKNLPMMLLFMFLKGTFAGTMSGTLNALIAEISGYTYRTKGVHIDGMMFSCSSLGVKVGGGIGTAAVGWLLHAAGYAGKAATQTAAATNMIFSMYITIPVILGVVITILLGLMKVEKENKRIDMERAEQAD
;
A
#
# COMPACT_ATOMS: atom_id res chain seq x y z
N MET A 1 -2.87 -17.20 -5.47
CA MET A 1 -2.02 -17.74 -4.40
C MET A 1 -0.65 -17.04 -4.30
N MET A 2 0.08 -16.76 -5.38
CA MET A 2 1.41 -16.13 -5.32
C MET A 2 1.50 -14.77 -4.60
N LYS A 3 0.43 -13.98 -4.54
CA LYS A 3 0.41 -12.69 -3.84
C LYS A 3 0.32 -12.80 -2.31
N MET A 4 -0.14 -13.93 -1.77
CA MET A 4 -0.30 -14.10 -0.32
C MET A 4 1.04 -14.34 0.40
N PHE A 5 1.98 -15.07 -0.20
CA PHE A 5 3.28 -15.34 0.41
C PHE A 5 4.08 -14.07 0.74
N PRO A 6 4.23 -13.10 -0.18
CA PRO A 6 4.91 -11.84 0.11
C PRO A 6 4.29 -11.09 1.30
N VAL A 7 2.95 -11.06 1.39
CA VAL A 7 2.23 -10.39 2.48
C VAL A 7 2.45 -11.09 3.82
N ILE A 8 2.45 -12.43 3.86
CA ILE A 8 2.72 -13.19 5.09
C ILE A 8 4.13 -12.87 5.60
N ILE A 9 5.12 -12.85 4.73
CA ILE A 9 6.49 -12.47 5.08
C ILE A 9 6.52 -11.05 5.62
N ALA A 10 5.86 -10.11 4.96
CA ALA A 10 5.76 -8.73 5.42
C ALA A 10 5.14 -8.65 6.83
N LEU A 11 4.05 -9.38 7.09
CA LEU A 11 3.39 -9.40 8.40
C LEU A 11 4.30 -9.88 9.53
N ILE A 12 5.20 -10.83 9.27
CA ILE A 12 6.16 -11.33 10.25
C ILE A 12 7.27 -10.31 10.52
N PHE A 13 7.80 -9.67 9.47
CA PHE A 13 8.91 -8.73 9.60
C PHE A 13 8.49 -7.33 10.03
N THR A 14 7.28 -6.89 9.72
CA THR A 14 6.81 -5.53 10.03
C THR A 14 6.86 -5.20 11.53
N PRO A 15 6.40 -6.05 12.48
CA PRO A 15 6.49 -5.74 13.90
C PRO A 15 7.93 -5.61 14.39
N ILE A 16 8.86 -6.41 13.84
CA ILE A 16 10.29 -6.36 14.18
C ILE A 16 10.89 -5.03 13.71
N LEU A 17 10.57 -4.62 12.49
CA LEU A 17 11.02 -3.33 11.93
C LEU A 17 10.44 -2.15 12.70
N VAL A 18 9.16 -2.19 13.05
CA VAL A 18 8.51 -1.14 13.85
C VAL A 18 9.14 -1.04 15.23
N LYS A 19 9.40 -2.17 15.90
CA LYS A 19 10.08 -2.18 17.20
C LYS A 19 11.50 -1.58 17.12
N LYS A 20 12.22 -1.84 16.04
CA LYS A 20 13.59 -1.33 15.83
C LYS A 20 13.63 0.15 15.47
N THR A 21 12.68 0.62 14.67
CA THR A 21 12.62 2.03 14.18
C THR A 21 11.84 2.95 15.09
N GLY A 22 11.00 2.38 15.98
CA GLY A 22 10.10 3.13 16.86
C GLY A 22 9.03 3.94 16.12
N SER A 23 8.75 3.63 14.83
CA SER A 23 7.82 4.40 14.01
C SER A 23 7.18 3.54 12.92
N MET A 24 5.86 3.38 12.97
CA MET A 24 5.08 2.67 11.95
C MET A 24 5.08 3.44 10.63
N GLN A 25 4.98 4.76 10.70
CA GLN A 25 4.99 5.61 9.52
C GLN A 25 6.31 5.48 8.74
N LYS A 26 7.46 5.49 9.43
CA LYS A 26 8.76 5.33 8.78
C LYS A 26 8.92 3.98 8.10
N VAL A 27 8.47 2.90 8.76
CA VAL A 27 8.52 1.54 8.19
C VAL A 27 7.69 1.46 6.92
N ASN A 28 6.48 2.00 6.92
CA ASN A 28 5.62 2.02 5.73
C ASN A 28 6.18 2.90 4.63
N PHE A 29 6.64 4.11 4.96
CA PHE A 29 7.23 5.02 3.98
C PHE A 29 8.42 4.37 3.25
N TRP A 30 9.40 3.86 3.99
CA TRP A 30 10.55 3.18 3.38
C TRP A 30 10.18 1.88 2.69
N GLY A 31 9.20 1.13 3.22
CA GLY A 31 8.67 -0.06 2.57
C GLY A 31 8.09 0.26 1.19
N TYR A 32 7.29 1.33 1.08
CA TYR A 32 6.74 1.75 -0.21
C TYR A 32 7.80 2.35 -1.14
N VAL A 33 8.75 3.16 -0.65
CA VAL A 33 9.87 3.66 -1.46
C VAL A 33 10.65 2.50 -2.10
N ILE A 34 11.02 1.49 -1.31
CA ILE A 34 11.72 0.31 -1.83
C ILE A 34 10.82 -0.46 -2.81
N SER A 35 9.54 -0.63 -2.49
CA SER A 35 8.56 -1.28 -3.36
C SER A 35 8.43 -0.55 -4.71
N ASP A 36 8.42 0.78 -4.74
CA ASP A 36 8.30 1.56 -5.96
C ASP A 36 9.57 1.44 -6.82
N ILE A 37 10.76 1.47 -6.21
CA ILE A 37 12.03 1.22 -6.91
C ILE A 37 12.02 -0.19 -7.53
N LEU A 38 11.63 -1.22 -6.77
CA LEU A 38 11.49 -2.58 -7.28
C LEU A 38 10.42 -2.68 -8.37
N GLY A 39 9.39 -1.83 -8.31
CA GLY A 39 8.36 -1.70 -9.33
C GLY A 39 8.90 -1.19 -10.68
N ILE A 40 9.85 -0.27 -10.65
CA ILE A 40 10.53 0.21 -11.87
C ILE A 40 11.34 -0.93 -12.50
N PHE A 41 12.11 -1.67 -11.72
CA PHE A 41 12.83 -2.86 -12.20
C PHE A 41 11.88 -3.91 -12.75
N LEU A 42 10.74 -4.13 -12.08
CA LEU A 42 9.70 -5.05 -12.56
C LEU A 42 9.20 -4.66 -13.96
N ILE A 43 8.97 -3.37 -14.23
CA ILE A 43 8.55 -2.89 -15.56
C ILE A 43 9.65 -3.21 -16.59
N ILE A 44 10.91 -2.93 -16.28
CA ILE A 44 12.04 -3.16 -17.19
C ILE A 44 12.14 -4.64 -17.57
N PHE A 45 12.16 -5.54 -16.57
CA PHE A 45 12.28 -6.98 -16.83
C PHE A 45 11.04 -7.60 -17.49
N ALA A 46 9.87 -7.04 -17.22
CA ALA A 46 8.65 -7.46 -17.88
C ALA A 46 8.65 -7.06 -19.38
N MET A 47 9.19 -5.88 -19.72
CA MET A 47 9.37 -5.47 -21.12
C MET A 47 10.40 -6.36 -21.84
N GLN A 48 11.43 -6.83 -21.14
CA GLN A 48 12.42 -7.77 -21.66
C GLN A 48 11.91 -9.23 -21.76
N LYS A 49 10.66 -9.48 -21.33
CA LYS A 49 10.03 -10.82 -21.28
C LYS A 49 10.82 -11.83 -20.44
N ASN A 50 11.63 -11.36 -19.48
CA ASN A 50 12.41 -12.20 -18.58
C ASN A 50 11.55 -12.66 -17.41
N LEU A 51 10.87 -13.80 -17.59
CA LEU A 51 9.89 -14.32 -16.62
C LEU A 51 10.49 -14.58 -15.22
N PRO A 52 11.67 -15.22 -15.06
CA PRO A 52 12.23 -15.44 -13.73
C PRO A 52 12.50 -14.15 -12.95
N MET A 53 13.09 -13.15 -13.60
CA MET A 53 13.37 -11.85 -12.97
C MET A 53 12.08 -11.11 -12.66
N MET A 54 11.09 -11.12 -13.57
CA MET A 54 9.78 -10.53 -13.34
C MET A 54 9.11 -11.11 -12.09
N LEU A 55 9.13 -12.44 -11.91
CA LEU A 55 8.56 -13.10 -10.74
C LEU A 55 9.31 -12.74 -9.45
N LEU A 56 10.62 -12.66 -9.50
CA LEU A 56 11.46 -12.27 -8.37
C LEU A 56 11.13 -10.83 -7.90
N PHE A 57 11.14 -9.88 -8.83
CA PHE A 57 10.85 -8.47 -8.50
C PHE A 57 9.39 -8.27 -8.08
N MET A 58 8.46 -9.01 -8.65
CA MET A 58 7.06 -8.99 -8.22
C MET A 58 6.91 -9.51 -6.78
N PHE A 59 7.64 -10.55 -6.40
CA PHE A 59 7.65 -11.09 -5.04
C PHE A 59 8.25 -10.08 -4.06
N LEU A 60 9.43 -9.53 -4.35
CA LEU A 60 10.09 -8.54 -3.51
C LEU A 60 9.24 -7.29 -3.34
N LYS A 61 8.73 -6.72 -4.44
CA LYS A 61 7.81 -5.57 -4.41
C LYS A 61 6.61 -5.83 -3.49
N GLY A 62 5.98 -6.99 -3.63
CA GLY A 62 4.83 -7.38 -2.80
C GLY A 62 5.16 -7.49 -1.31
N THR A 63 6.36 -7.96 -0.96
CA THR A 63 6.83 -8.05 0.42
C THR A 63 6.98 -6.65 1.05
N PHE A 64 7.63 -5.73 0.36
CA PHE A 64 7.84 -4.38 0.88
C PHE A 64 6.54 -3.55 0.93
N ALA A 65 5.67 -3.65 -0.06
CA ALA A 65 4.34 -3.01 -0.02
C ALA A 65 3.42 -3.63 1.05
N GLY A 66 3.63 -4.90 1.40
CA GLY A 66 2.86 -5.63 2.40
C GLY A 66 2.98 -5.10 3.83
N THR A 67 3.98 -4.26 4.14
CA THR A 67 4.16 -3.65 5.48
C THR A 67 2.93 -2.87 5.92
N MET A 68 2.25 -2.19 4.99
CA MET A 68 1.03 -1.44 5.25
C MET A 68 -0.12 -2.35 5.74
N SER A 69 -0.21 -3.58 5.24
CA SER A 69 -1.25 -4.54 5.68
C SER A 69 -1.14 -4.88 7.16
N GLY A 70 0.08 -4.90 7.71
CA GLY A 70 0.32 -5.17 9.13
C GLY A 70 0.13 -3.97 10.06
N THR A 71 0.21 -2.76 9.54
CA THR A 71 0.21 -1.53 10.35
C THR A 71 -0.99 -0.63 10.12
N LEU A 72 -1.83 -0.90 9.11
CA LEU A 72 -2.95 -0.03 8.73
C LEU A 72 -3.88 0.29 9.91
N ASN A 73 -4.31 -0.73 10.63
CA ASN A 73 -5.21 -0.55 11.77
C ASN A 73 -4.55 0.24 12.91
N ALA A 74 -3.27 0.03 13.14
CA ALA A 74 -2.50 0.77 14.13
C ALA A 74 -2.30 2.24 13.73
N LEU A 75 -2.07 2.53 12.44
CA LEU A 75 -2.04 3.91 11.92
C LEU A 75 -3.38 4.62 12.07
N ILE A 76 -4.50 3.92 11.83
CA ILE A 76 -5.85 4.47 12.05
C ILE A 76 -6.05 4.81 13.52
N ALA A 77 -5.63 3.92 14.43
CA ALA A 77 -5.69 4.17 15.88
C ALA A 77 -4.80 5.36 16.31
N GLU A 78 -3.63 5.53 15.70
CA GLU A 78 -2.76 6.71 15.94
C GLU A 78 -3.43 8.03 15.54
N ILE A 79 -4.16 8.04 14.40
CA ILE A 79 -4.91 9.22 13.95
C ILE A 79 -6.06 9.54 14.92
N SER A 80 -6.78 8.53 15.38
CA SER A 80 -7.83 8.69 16.38
C SER A 80 -7.24 9.19 17.71
N GLY A 81 -6.12 8.61 18.15
CA GLY A 81 -5.38 9.04 19.33
C GLY A 81 -4.94 10.49 19.27
N TYR A 82 -4.50 10.98 18.11
CA TYR A 82 -4.19 12.39 17.89
C TYR A 82 -5.41 13.29 18.15
N THR A 83 -6.55 12.91 17.63
CA THR A 83 -7.80 13.69 17.84
C THR A 83 -8.22 13.70 19.31
N TYR A 84 -8.09 12.58 19.99
CA TYR A 84 -8.34 12.52 21.43
C TYR A 84 -7.39 13.39 22.24
N ARG A 85 -6.09 13.36 21.94
CA ARG A 85 -5.07 14.18 22.61
C ARG A 85 -5.29 15.68 22.41
N THR A 86 -5.78 16.09 21.22
CA THR A 86 -5.93 17.52 20.86
C THR A 86 -7.31 18.08 21.16
N LYS A 87 -8.36 17.27 21.04
CA LYS A 87 -9.76 17.73 21.13
C LYS A 87 -10.57 17.03 22.23
N GLY A 88 -10.03 16.03 22.90
CA GLY A 88 -10.72 15.26 23.93
C GLY A 88 -11.85 14.35 23.42
N VAL A 89 -11.93 14.09 22.09
CA VAL A 89 -13.02 13.33 21.47
C VAL A 89 -12.51 12.01 20.92
N HIS A 90 -13.15 10.91 21.30
CA HIS A 90 -12.90 9.59 20.75
C HIS A 90 -13.63 9.41 19.41
N ILE A 91 -12.90 9.17 18.32
CA ILE A 91 -13.45 8.99 16.97
C ILE A 91 -13.07 7.64 16.36
N ASP A 92 -12.62 6.66 17.17
CA ASP A 92 -12.14 5.37 16.69
C ASP A 92 -13.14 4.68 15.76
N GLY A 93 -14.41 4.56 16.19
CA GLY A 93 -15.46 3.94 15.39
C GLY A 93 -15.68 4.62 14.04
N MET A 94 -15.64 5.96 14.01
CA MET A 94 -15.76 6.73 12.77
C MET A 94 -14.58 6.49 11.84
N MET A 95 -13.35 6.47 12.35
CA MET A 95 -12.14 6.27 11.56
C MET A 95 -12.10 4.86 10.93
N PHE A 96 -12.43 3.81 11.71
CA PHE A 96 -12.52 2.45 11.18
C PHE A 96 -13.67 2.29 10.17
N SER A 97 -14.80 2.96 10.39
CA SER A 97 -15.93 2.97 9.44
C SER A 97 -15.55 3.62 8.12
N CYS A 98 -14.88 4.78 8.16
CA CYS A 98 -14.37 5.47 6.96
C CYS A 98 -13.36 4.59 6.20
N SER A 99 -12.43 3.94 6.91
CA SER A 99 -11.46 3.03 6.31
C SER A 99 -12.17 1.85 5.62
N SER A 100 -13.12 1.22 6.32
CA SER A 100 -13.89 0.10 5.79
C SER A 100 -14.72 0.49 4.55
N LEU A 101 -15.35 1.68 4.59
CA LEU A 101 -16.05 2.23 3.43
C LEU A 101 -15.10 2.46 2.26
N GLY A 102 -13.93 3.07 2.52
CA GLY A 102 -12.90 3.31 1.51
C GLY A 102 -12.45 2.03 0.82
N VAL A 103 -12.21 0.96 1.58
CA VAL A 103 -11.84 -0.36 1.03
C VAL A 103 -12.94 -0.94 0.16
N LYS A 104 -14.21 -0.88 0.60
CA LYS A 104 -15.34 -1.43 -0.16
C LYS A 104 -15.61 -0.64 -1.44
N VAL A 105 -15.67 0.70 -1.34
CA VAL A 105 -15.89 1.57 -2.50
C VAL A 105 -14.72 1.49 -3.47
N GLY A 106 -13.48 1.55 -2.97
CA GLY A 106 -12.28 1.41 -3.80
C GLY A 106 -12.19 0.06 -4.49
N GLY A 107 -12.54 -1.02 -3.80
CA GLY A 107 -12.62 -2.37 -4.39
C GLY A 107 -13.68 -2.47 -5.49
N GLY A 108 -14.85 -1.89 -5.27
CA GLY A 108 -15.93 -1.85 -6.29
C GLY A 108 -15.52 -1.06 -7.53
N ILE A 109 -15.01 0.17 -7.35
CA ILE A 109 -14.52 1.01 -8.45
C ILE A 109 -13.36 0.31 -9.18
N GLY A 110 -12.41 -0.28 -8.44
CA GLY A 110 -11.27 -1.00 -9.02
C GLY A 110 -11.73 -2.17 -9.88
N THR A 111 -12.69 -2.96 -9.41
CA THR A 111 -13.24 -4.10 -10.17
C THR A 111 -13.95 -3.63 -11.43
N ALA A 112 -14.76 -2.57 -11.35
CA ALA A 112 -15.44 -2.00 -12.52
C ALA A 112 -14.43 -1.44 -13.52
N ALA A 113 -13.40 -0.72 -13.06
CA ALA A 113 -12.35 -0.18 -13.93
C ALA A 113 -11.60 -1.28 -14.68
N VAL A 114 -11.32 -2.42 -14.03
CA VAL A 114 -10.72 -3.59 -14.70
C VAL A 114 -11.58 -4.05 -15.88
N GLY A 115 -12.90 -4.21 -15.68
CA GLY A 115 -13.82 -4.63 -16.74
C GLY A 115 -13.86 -3.63 -17.89
N TRP A 116 -13.97 -2.33 -17.59
CA TRP A 116 -14.02 -1.27 -18.60
C TRP A 116 -12.74 -1.16 -19.43
N LEU A 117 -11.59 -1.20 -18.77
CA LEU A 117 -10.28 -1.11 -19.44
C LEU A 117 -10.03 -2.32 -20.35
N LEU A 118 -10.38 -3.53 -19.91
CA LEU A 118 -10.26 -4.74 -20.72
C LEU A 118 -11.21 -4.69 -21.92
N HIS A 119 -12.46 -4.26 -21.71
CA HIS A 119 -13.42 -4.10 -22.80
C HIS A 119 -12.94 -3.07 -23.83
N ALA A 120 -12.48 -1.89 -23.38
CA ALA A 120 -11.95 -0.85 -24.26
C ALA A 120 -10.71 -1.30 -25.06
N ALA A 121 -9.90 -2.21 -24.50
CA ALA A 121 -8.75 -2.81 -25.19
C ALA A 121 -9.11 -3.97 -26.12
N GLY A 122 -10.39 -4.32 -26.25
CA GLY A 122 -10.85 -5.41 -27.11
C GLY A 122 -10.50 -6.81 -26.58
N TYR A 123 -10.44 -6.98 -25.27
CA TYR A 123 -10.20 -8.28 -24.65
C TYR A 123 -11.37 -9.24 -24.93
N ALA A 124 -11.08 -10.40 -25.46
CA ALA A 124 -12.06 -11.45 -25.75
C ALA A 124 -11.72 -12.73 -24.97
N GLY A 125 -12.46 -12.99 -23.88
CA GLY A 125 -12.18 -14.11 -22.96
C GLY A 125 -12.22 -15.51 -23.58
N LYS A 126 -12.86 -15.68 -24.73
CA LYS A 126 -12.95 -16.96 -25.47
C LYS A 126 -11.97 -17.08 -26.65
N ALA A 127 -11.22 -16.03 -26.95
CA ALA A 127 -10.25 -16.05 -28.04
C ALA A 127 -9.00 -16.86 -27.65
N ALA A 128 -8.53 -17.71 -28.54
CA ALA A 128 -7.30 -18.49 -28.37
C ALA A 128 -6.04 -17.59 -28.25
N THR A 129 -6.07 -16.44 -28.91
CA THR A 129 -5.02 -15.41 -28.85
C THR A 129 -5.63 -14.05 -28.59
N GLN A 130 -4.99 -13.23 -27.77
CA GLN A 130 -5.42 -11.87 -27.48
C GLN A 130 -4.77 -10.87 -28.44
N THR A 131 -5.43 -9.73 -28.64
CA THR A 131 -4.84 -8.63 -29.40
C THR A 131 -3.65 -8.03 -28.66
N ALA A 132 -2.73 -7.38 -29.38
CA ALA A 132 -1.62 -6.65 -28.77
C ALA A 132 -2.12 -5.56 -27.80
N ALA A 133 -3.22 -4.88 -28.13
CA ALA A 133 -3.85 -3.89 -27.26
C ALA A 133 -4.35 -4.49 -25.95
N ALA A 134 -5.04 -5.64 -26.00
CA ALA A 134 -5.51 -6.33 -24.79
C ALA A 134 -4.35 -6.82 -23.93
N THR A 135 -3.28 -7.35 -24.52
CA THR A 135 -2.08 -7.80 -23.80
C THR A 135 -1.37 -6.63 -23.12
N ASN A 136 -1.20 -5.50 -23.80
CA ASN A 136 -0.61 -4.30 -23.24
C ASN A 136 -1.48 -3.71 -22.11
N MET A 137 -2.79 -3.76 -22.24
CA MET A 137 -3.71 -3.32 -21.19
C MET A 137 -3.57 -4.18 -19.93
N ILE A 138 -3.54 -5.52 -20.08
CA ILE A 138 -3.30 -6.44 -18.96
C ILE A 138 -1.96 -6.13 -18.28
N PHE A 139 -0.91 -5.91 -19.05
CA PHE A 139 0.40 -5.51 -18.54
C PHE A 139 0.30 -4.20 -17.73
N SER A 140 -0.33 -3.18 -18.28
CA SER A 140 -0.49 -1.88 -17.62
C SER A 140 -1.28 -2.00 -16.32
N MET A 141 -2.35 -2.77 -16.29
CA MET A 141 -3.19 -2.96 -15.11
C MET A 141 -2.48 -3.74 -13.99
N TYR A 142 -1.66 -4.72 -14.36
CA TYR A 142 -0.97 -5.57 -13.38
C TYR A 142 0.34 -5.00 -12.87
N ILE A 143 1.02 -4.19 -13.67
CA ILE A 143 2.38 -3.71 -13.38
C ILE A 143 2.40 -2.18 -13.29
N THR A 144 2.00 -1.47 -14.35
CA THR A 144 2.19 -0.01 -14.43
C THR A 144 1.28 0.74 -13.47
N ILE A 145 -0.04 0.47 -13.48
CA ILE A 145 -1.00 1.15 -12.61
C ILE A 145 -0.66 0.95 -11.12
N PRO A 146 -0.37 -0.27 -10.62
CA PRO A 146 0.03 -0.46 -9.22
C PRO A 146 1.33 0.25 -8.83
N VAL A 147 2.27 0.47 -9.75
CA VAL A 147 3.48 1.26 -9.47
C VAL A 147 3.11 2.74 -9.32
N ILE A 148 2.30 3.30 -10.23
CA ILE A 148 1.85 4.69 -10.14
C ILE A 148 1.09 4.94 -8.83
N LEU A 149 0.16 4.04 -8.47
CA LEU A 149 -0.57 4.12 -7.21
C LEU A 149 0.35 3.99 -5.99
N GLY A 150 1.39 3.15 -6.07
CA GLY A 150 2.44 3.04 -5.04
C GLY A 150 3.11 4.38 -4.79
N VAL A 151 3.54 5.07 -5.84
CA VAL A 151 4.15 6.41 -5.74
C VAL A 151 3.20 7.42 -5.08
N VAL A 152 1.91 7.40 -5.43
CA VAL A 152 0.90 8.26 -4.78
C VAL A 152 0.82 7.96 -3.28
N ILE A 153 0.78 6.69 -2.90
CA ILE A 153 0.75 6.26 -1.48
C ILE A 153 2.05 6.70 -0.77
N THR A 154 3.20 6.55 -1.41
CA THR A 154 4.50 7.00 -0.87
C THR A 154 4.49 8.49 -0.57
N ILE A 155 3.98 9.31 -1.49
CA ILE A 155 3.85 10.77 -1.29
C ILE A 155 2.92 11.07 -0.11
N LEU A 156 1.76 10.43 -0.04
CA LEU A 156 0.80 10.62 1.05
C LEU A 156 1.38 10.22 2.41
N LEU A 157 2.10 9.09 2.48
CA LEU A 157 2.80 8.67 3.70
C LEU A 157 3.89 9.66 4.12
N GLY A 158 4.61 10.26 3.16
CA GLY A 158 5.62 11.28 3.42
C GLY A 158 5.03 12.58 3.98
N LEU A 159 3.80 12.92 3.59
CA LEU A 159 3.07 14.09 4.08
C LEU A 159 2.45 13.89 5.46
N MET A 160 2.27 12.65 5.91
CA MET A 160 1.73 12.35 7.24
C MET A 160 2.69 12.81 8.34
N LYS A 161 2.17 13.52 9.35
CA LYS A 161 2.94 14.00 10.51
C LYS A 161 2.35 13.53 11.85
N VAL A 162 1.27 12.77 11.83
CA VAL A 162 0.46 12.42 13.01
C VAL A 162 1.28 11.70 14.07
N GLU A 163 2.08 10.72 13.71
CA GLU A 163 2.92 9.96 14.67
C GLU A 163 3.97 10.86 15.34
N LYS A 164 4.55 11.83 14.60
CA LYS A 164 5.50 12.79 15.15
C LYS A 164 4.82 13.75 16.13
N GLU A 165 3.64 14.23 15.77
CA GLU A 165 2.86 15.14 16.63
C GLU A 165 2.36 14.43 17.90
N ASN A 166 1.90 13.18 17.80
CA ASN A 166 1.52 12.38 18.97
C ASN A 166 2.68 12.25 19.97
N LYS A 167 3.87 11.91 19.49
CA LYS A 167 5.07 11.79 20.33
C LYS A 167 5.44 13.12 20.99
N ARG A 168 5.30 14.23 20.26
CA ARG A 168 5.55 15.56 20.84
C ARG A 168 4.58 15.87 21.95
N ILE A 169 3.27 15.66 21.74
CA ILE A 169 2.25 15.91 22.77
C ILE A 169 2.47 15.04 24.01
N ASP A 170 2.84 13.76 23.81
CA ASP A 170 3.10 12.86 24.93
C ASP A 170 4.34 13.29 25.73
N MET A 171 5.40 13.81 25.10
CA MET A 171 6.57 14.37 25.78
C MET A 171 6.23 15.65 26.56
N GLU A 172 5.52 16.60 25.95
CA GLU A 172 5.08 17.84 26.59
C GLU A 172 4.22 17.57 27.85
N ARG A 173 3.37 16.53 27.81
CA ARG A 173 2.55 16.13 28.96
C ARG A 173 3.37 15.46 30.07
N ALA A 174 4.40 14.69 29.72
CA ALA A 174 5.29 14.08 30.69
C ALA A 174 6.09 15.15 31.44
N GLU A 175 6.59 16.18 30.74
CA GLU A 175 7.30 17.31 31.33
C GLU A 175 6.44 18.18 32.26
N GLN A 176 5.13 18.23 32.07
CA GLN A 176 4.18 18.97 32.91
C GLN A 176 3.74 18.18 34.14
N ALA A 177 4.00 16.88 34.19
CA ALA A 177 3.62 16.01 35.30
C ALA A 177 4.73 15.80 36.35
N ASP A 178 5.97 16.17 35.99
CA ASP A 178 7.14 16.20 36.90
C ASP A 178 7.31 17.58 37.53
#